data_d08f1e7baaf63d880a0ec58821aa5ac7
#
_entry.id   d08f1e7baaf63d880a0ec58821aa5ac7
#
_cell.length_a   1.000
_cell.length_b   1.000
_cell.length_c   1.000
_cell.angle_alpha   90.00
_cell.angle_beta   90.00
_cell.angle_gamma   90.00
#
_symmetry.space_group_name_H-M   'P 1'
#
loop_
_entity.id
_entity.type
_entity.pdbx_description
1 polymer ?
#
loop_
_entity_poly.entity_id
_entity_poly.type
_entity_poly.pdbx_seq_one_letter_code
_entity_poly.pdbx_strand_id
1 'polypeptide(L)'
;MGLLMMITIGGIGLAFILLIIAVLTKQVWLSKFVLGAIAIWLVFYTTTLLGVSLASNEETLALHEPKAFCGFYIDCHMHASVSDVRTAKQIGDKTAQGIFYIVKVKIFSDARRAAIGLHDPQFEVVDDRRNSFQPIEDFTVAGNPFERKIPAGGSFEGEVVFDLPSDIKNPRLDIAEGVGIDKVIESVLIDDEDSILHKRVRFNLEESSIRTGLNR
;
A
#
# COMPACT_ATOMS: atom_id res chain seq x y z
N MET A 1 15.81 -0.06 0.78
CA MET A 1 14.94 -1.13 1.30
C MET A 1 15.04 -2.41 0.45
N GLY A 2 14.72 -2.39 -0.84
CA GLY A 2 14.82 -3.55 -1.73
C GLY A 2 16.18 -4.23 -1.83
N LEU A 3 17.28 -3.49 -1.64
CA LEU A 3 18.62 -4.03 -1.73
C LEU A 3 18.87 -5.17 -0.71
N LEU A 4 18.44 -5.00 0.55
CA LEU A 4 18.64 -6.02 1.57
C LEU A 4 17.84 -7.30 1.26
N MET A 5 16.63 -7.16 0.74
CA MET A 5 15.82 -8.28 0.27
C MET A 5 16.47 -9.00 -0.92
N MET A 6 17.00 -8.26 -1.90
CA MET A 6 17.73 -8.87 -3.04
C MET A 6 18.98 -9.63 -2.57
N ILE A 7 19.74 -9.06 -1.64
CA ILE A 7 20.88 -9.75 -1.02
C ILE A 7 20.42 -11.02 -0.29
N THR A 8 19.29 -10.96 0.40
CA THR A 8 18.73 -12.11 1.11
C THR A 8 18.33 -13.22 0.14
N ILE A 9 17.58 -12.89 -0.92
CA ILE A 9 17.17 -13.88 -1.95
C ILE A 9 18.39 -14.47 -2.63
N GLY A 10 19.35 -13.64 -3.09
CA GLY A 10 20.58 -14.09 -3.73
C GLY A 10 21.46 -14.91 -2.80
N GLY A 11 21.61 -14.49 -1.55
CA GLY A 11 22.38 -15.17 -0.54
C GLY A 11 21.82 -16.54 -0.17
N ILE A 12 20.50 -16.63 0.01
CA ILE A 12 19.81 -17.91 0.28
C ILE A 12 19.92 -18.83 -0.95
N GLY A 13 19.77 -18.32 -2.16
CA GLY A 13 19.95 -19.09 -3.40
C GLY A 13 21.36 -19.67 -3.48
N LEU A 14 22.40 -18.86 -3.24
CA LEU A 14 23.79 -19.33 -3.23
C LEU A 14 24.02 -20.36 -2.11
N ALA A 15 23.50 -20.11 -0.91
CA ALA A 15 23.63 -21.03 0.21
C ALA A 15 22.96 -22.38 -0.09
N PHE A 16 21.84 -22.38 -0.81
CA PHE A 16 21.15 -23.60 -1.24
C PHE A 16 21.99 -24.40 -2.23
N ILE A 17 22.66 -23.74 -3.19
CA ILE A 17 23.60 -24.39 -4.13
C ILE A 17 24.76 -25.00 -3.35
N LEU A 18 25.35 -24.27 -2.39
CA LEU A 18 26.44 -24.77 -1.57
C LEU A 18 26.00 -25.97 -0.71
N LEU A 19 24.78 -25.97 -0.23
CA LEU A 19 24.21 -27.08 0.54
C LEU A 19 24.09 -28.35 -0.33
N ILE A 20 23.59 -28.21 -1.58
CA ILE A 20 23.53 -29.32 -2.52
C ILE A 20 24.94 -29.88 -2.79
N ILE A 21 25.92 -29.05 -3.06
CA ILE A 21 27.31 -29.46 -3.25
C ILE A 21 27.83 -30.20 -2.02
N ALA A 22 27.61 -29.65 -0.82
CA ALA A 22 28.05 -30.24 0.43
C ALA A 22 27.45 -31.66 0.66
N VAL A 23 26.17 -31.84 0.31
CA VAL A 23 25.48 -33.14 0.40
C VAL A 23 26.06 -34.12 -0.61
N LEU A 24 26.22 -33.71 -1.88
CA LEU A 24 26.76 -34.54 -2.95
C LEU A 24 28.21 -34.98 -2.69
N THR A 25 29.01 -34.10 -2.09
CA THR A 25 30.40 -34.37 -1.71
C THR A 25 30.54 -35.00 -0.33
N LYS A 26 29.43 -35.29 0.36
CA LYS A 26 29.35 -35.86 1.72
C LYS A 26 30.14 -35.06 2.78
N GLN A 27 30.24 -33.73 2.58
CA GLN A 27 30.97 -32.84 3.52
C GLN A 27 29.99 -32.33 4.61
N VAL A 28 29.80 -33.15 5.65
CA VAL A 28 28.84 -32.84 6.74
C VAL A 28 29.21 -31.52 7.47
N TRP A 29 30.50 -31.21 7.61
CA TRP A 29 30.94 -29.96 8.26
C TRP A 29 30.41 -28.73 7.47
N LEU A 30 30.58 -28.75 6.13
CA LEU A 30 30.13 -27.65 5.26
C LEU A 30 28.61 -27.48 5.32
N SER A 31 27.85 -28.60 5.31
CA SER A 31 26.38 -28.53 5.47
C SER A 31 25.97 -27.84 6.77
N LYS A 32 26.60 -28.21 7.89
CA LYS A 32 26.30 -27.59 9.20
C LYS A 32 26.65 -26.09 9.21
N PHE A 33 27.78 -25.73 8.62
CA PHE A 33 28.19 -24.32 8.52
C PHE A 33 27.21 -23.49 7.69
N VAL A 34 26.82 -23.98 6.50
CA VAL A 34 25.85 -23.29 5.64
C VAL A 34 24.50 -23.15 6.32
N LEU A 35 23.98 -24.20 6.95
CA LEU A 35 22.71 -24.13 7.69
C LEU A 35 22.80 -23.14 8.86
N GLY A 36 23.91 -23.13 9.59
CA GLY A 36 24.14 -22.16 10.68
C GLY A 36 24.15 -20.71 10.15
N ALA A 37 24.82 -20.48 9.03
CA ALA A 37 24.85 -19.15 8.41
C ALA A 37 23.46 -18.70 7.93
N ILE A 38 22.67 -19.59 7.32
CA ILE A 38 21.27 -19.30 6.93
C ILE A 38 20.44 -18.95 8.18
N ALA A 39 20.55 -19.74 9.24
CA ALA A 39 19.79 -19.50 10.47
C ALA A 39 20.12 -18.14 11.10
N ILE A 40 21.41 -17.80 11.22
CA ILE A 40 21.85 -16.50 11.73
C ILE A 40 21.31 -15.36 10.86
N TRP A 41 21.41 -15.49 9.53
CA TRP A 41 20.91 -14.47 8.61
C TRP A 41 19.40 -14.26 8.71
N LEU A 42 18.61 -15.35 8.78
CA LEU A 42 17.15 -15.28 8.92
C LEU A 42 16.76 -14.62 10.26
N VAL A 43 17.44 -14.94 11.35
CA VAL A 43 17.22 -14.27 12.65
C VAL A 43 17.51 -12.78 12.53
N PHE A 44 18.64 -12.40 11.94
CA PHE A 44 19.00 -11.01 11.72
C PHE A 44 17.95 -10.28 10.87
N TYR A 45 17.55 -10.87 9.72
CA TYR A 45 16.57 -10.27 8.82
C TYR A 45 15.22 -10.07 9.53
N THR A 46 14.71 -11.12 10.17
CA THR A 46 13.42 -11.07 10.88
C THR A 46 13.44 -10.06 12.01
N THR A 47 14.54 -10.01 12.80
CA THR A 47 14.68 -9.03 13.89
C THR A 47 14.68 -7.60 13.35
N THR A 48 15.37 -7.35 12.22
CA THR A 48 15.42 -6.05 11.60
C THR A 48 14.04 -5.67 11.04
N LEU A 49 13.36 -6.57 10.32
CA LEU A 49 12.02 -6.38 9.79
C LEU A 49 11.03 -5.99 10.90
N LEU A 50 10.94 -6.81 11.94
CA LEU A 50 10.02 -6.57 13.05
C LEU A 50 10.41 -5.33 13.86
N GLY A 51 11.70 -5.08 14.06
CA GLY A 51 12.18 -3.90 14.78
C GLY A 51 11.80 -2.60 14.07
N VAL A 52 11.98 -2.52 12.76
CA VAL A 52 11.59 -1.35 11.95
C VAL A 52 10.07 -1.20 11.90
N SER A 53 9.34 -2.29 11.65
CA SER A 53 7.88 -2.26 11.59
C SER A 53 7.24 -1.81 12.91
N LEU A 54 7.72 -2.32 14.05
CA LEU A 54 7.21 -1.92 15.37
C LEU A 54 7.58 -0.47 15.74
N ALA A 55 8.70 0.04 15.22
CA ALA A 55 9.14 1.42 15.43
C ALA A 55 8.44 2.41 14.49
N SER A 56 7.74 1.94 13.44
CA SER A 56 7.03 2.80 12.50
C SER A 56 5.94 3.62 13.19
N ASN A 57 5.60 4.78 12.63
CA ASN A 57 4.50 5.61 13.08
C ASN A 57 3.40 5.65 12.01
N GLU A 58 2.15 5.79 12.46
CA GLU A 58 1.05 6.06 11.53
C GLU A 58 1.30 7.43 10.89
N GLU A 59 1.35 7.47 9.58
CA GLU A 59 1.53 8.70 8.82
C GLU A 59 0.20 9.13 8.21
N THR A 60 -0.07 10.43 8.28
CA THR A 60 -1.28 11.01 7.70
C THR A 60 -0.86 12.03 6.66
N LEU A 61 -1.14 11.74 5.41
CA LEU A 61 -0.85 12.60 4.27
C LEU A 61 -1.94 13.65 4.09
N ALA A 62 -1.51 14.84 3.70
CA ALA A 62 -2.41 15.91 3.28
C ALA A 62 -2.91 15.70 1.84
N LEU A 63 -3.87 16.54 1.41
CA LEU A 63 -4.31 16.56 0.01
C LEU A 63 -3.12 16.85 -0.92
N HIS A 64 -3.09 16.15 -2.05
CA HIS A 64 -2.05 16.21 -3.08
C HIS A 64 -0.69 15.61 -2.68
N GLU A 65 -0.49 15.20 -1.44
CA GLU A 65 0.71 14.43 -1.08
C GLU A 65 0.64 13.03 -1.69
N PRO A 66 1.73 12.56 -2.29
CA PRO A 66 1.76 11.24 -2.91
C PRO A 66 2.06 10.15 -1.88
N LYS A 67 1.29 9.07 -1.94
CA LYS A 67 1.62 7.78 -1.36
C LYS A 67 2.26 6.92 -2.44
N ALA A 68 3.41 6.33 -2.18
CA ALA A 68 4.09 5.43 -3.11
C ALA A 68 3.68 3.97 -2.87
N PHE A 69 3.60 3.20 -3.95
CA PHE A 69 3.37 1.76 -3.93
C PHE A 69 4.57 1.06 -4.55
N CYS A 70 5.12 0.10 -3.83
CA CYS A 70 6.31 -0.62 -4.22
C CYS A 70 5.93 -2.05 -4.64
N GLY A 71 6.03 -2.35 -5.92
CA GLY A 71 5.70 -3.66 -6.46
C GLY A 71 6.87 -4.63 -6.55
N PHE A 72 6.64 -5.74 -7.23
CA PHE A 72 7.58 -6.86 -7.42
C PHE A 72 9.00 -6.46 -7.82
N TYR A 73 9.16 -5.39 -8.59
CA TYR A 73 10.47 -4.92 -9.05
C TYR A 73 11.23 -4.09 -8.00
N ILE A 74 10.71 -3.99 -6.79
CA ILE A 74 11.31 -3.20 -5.69
C ILE A 74 11.44 -1.72 -6.09
N ASP A 75 10.60 -1.28 -7.00
CA ASP A 75 10.62 0.01 -7.67
C ASP A 75 9.28 0.69 -7.39
N CYS A 76 9.30 1.77 -6.62
CA CYS A 76 8.12 2.48 -6.16
C CYS A 76 7.70 3.53 -7.19
N HIS A 77 7.30 3.09 -8.38
CA HIS A 77 6.92 3.97 -9.49
C HIS A 77 5.43 4.26 -9.61
N MET A 78 4.60 3.58 -8.80
CA MET A 78 3.18 3.89 -8.72
C MET A 78 2.90 4.75 -7.50
N HIS A 79 2.05 5.74 -7.69
CA HIS A 79 1.67 6.68 -6.65
C HIS A 79 0.17 6.92 -6.67
N ALA A 80 -0.40 7.14 -5.49
CA ALA A 80 -1.75 7.68 -5.35
C ALA A 80 -1.71 8.99 -4.56
N SER A 81 -2.64 9.87 -4.83
CA SER A 81 -2.90 11.06 -4.02
C SER A 81 -4.39 11.38 -4.01
N VAL A 82 -4.86 12.01 -2.95
CA VAL A 82 -6.21 12.57 -2.90
C VAL A 82 -6.15 13.99 -3.45
N SER A 83 -6.85 14.25 -4.57
CA SER A 83 -6.82 15.56 -5.22
C SER A 83 -7.96 16.47 -4.79
N ASP A 84 -9.10 15.91 -4.34
CA ASP A 84 -10.24 16.67 -3.84
C ASP A 84 -11.12 15.80 -2.95
N VAL A 85 -11.81 16.42 -1.99
CA VAL A 85 -12.82 15.77 -1.15
C VAL A 85 -14.03 16.69 -1.06
N ARG A 86 -15.19 16.17 -1.37
CA ARG A 86 -16.47 16.88 -1.30
C ARG A 86 -17.46 16.09 -0.46
N THR A 87 -18.34 16.78 0.23
CA THR A 87 -19.43 16.15 0.98
C THR A 87 -20.78 16.53 0.39
N ALA A 88 -21.71 15.59 0.42
CA ALA A 88 -23.09 15.82 -0.04
C ALA A 88 -24.09 14.99 0.77
N LYS A 89 -25.29 15.49 0.94
CA LYS A 89 -26.42 14.73 1.51
C LYS A 89 -27.13 13.86 0.47
N GLN A 90 -27.01 14.24 -0.81
CA GLN A 90 -27.68 13.58 -1.91
C GLN A 90 -26.78 13.59 -3.15
N ILE A 91 -26.78 12.49 -3.89
CA ILE A 91 -26.13 12.35 -5.19
C ILE A 91 -27.17 11.74 -6.16
N GLY A 92 -27.61 12.52 -7.13
CA GLY A 92 -28.71 12.12 -8.02
C GLY A 92 -30.00 11.87 -7.24
N ASP A 93 -30.51 10.66 -7.34
CA ASP A 93 -31.69 10.16 -6.64
C ASP A 93 -31.40 9.50 -5.28
N LYS A 94 -30.13 9.31 -4.95
CA LYS A 94 -29.70 8.64 -3.72
C LYS A 94 -29.43 9.63 -2.60
N THR A 95 -29.99 9.35 -1.41
CA THR A 95 -29.78 10.11 -0.18
C THR A 95 -28.89 9.31 0.77
N ALA A 96 -27.87 9.96 1.35
CA ALA A 96 -26.99 9.35 2.32
C ALA A 96 -27.74 8.99 3.61
N GLN A 97 -27.37 7.88 4.22
CA GLN A 97 -27.78 7.55 5.60
C GLN A 97 -27.12 8.51 6.58
N GLY A 98 -25.84 8.78 6.40
CA GLY A 98 -25.10 9.80 7.12
C GLY A 98 -24.77 11.01 6.22
N ILE A 99 -23.60 11.00 5.62
CA ILE A 99 -23.15 12.02 4.65
C ILE A 99 -22.24 11.35 3.60
N PHE A 100 -22.47 11.61 2.35
CA PHE A 100 -21.59 11.15 1.28
C PHE A 100 -20.27 11.93 1.31
N TYR A 101 -19.16 11.18 1.34
CA TYR A 101 -17.82 11.67 1.05
C TYR A 101 -17.45 11.23 -0.36
N ILE A 102 -17.26 12.19 -1.24
CA ILE A 102 -16.86 11.99 -2.63
C ILE A 102 -15.38 12.34 -2.70
N VAL A 103 -14.55 11.32 -2.76
CA VAL A 103 -13.10 11.46 -2.72
C VAL A 103 -12.55 11.30 -4.13
N LYS A 104 -11.88 12.32 -4.62
CA LYS A 104 -11.21 12.29 -5.92
C LYS A 104 -9.79 11.79 -5.75
N VAL A 105 -9.52 10.61 -6.27
CA VAL A 105 -8.21 9.95 -6.19
C VAL A 105 -7.53 10.06 -7.53
N LYS A 106 -6.27 10.49 -7.50
CA LYS A 106 -5.36 10.50 -8.63
C LYS A 106 -4.34 9.39 -8.46
N ILE A 107 -4.27 8.48 -9.44
CA ILE A 107 -3.20 7.47 -9.54
C ILE A 107 -2.28 7.89 -10.68
N PHE A 108 -0.97 7.83 -10.46
CA PHE A 108 0.01 8.25 -11.44
C PHE A 108 1.29 7.44 -11.36
N SER A 109 2.02 7.42 -12.47
CA SER A 109 3.27 6.69 -12.59
C SER A 109 4.41 7.65 -12.95
N ASP A 110 5.54 7.52 -12.29
CA ASP A 110 6.79 8.17 -12.66
C ASP A 110 7.76 7.23 -13.40
N ALA A 111 7.30 6.03 -13.74
CA ALA A 111 8.03 5.09 -14.59
C ALA A 111 8.43 5.73 -15.92
N ARG A 112 9.58 5.34 -16.45
CA ARG A 112 10.14 5.95 -17.68
C ARG A 112 9.84 5.16 -18.96
N ARG A 113 9.53 3.88 -18.87
CA ARG A 113 9.45 2.99 -20.03
C ARG A 113 8.23 2.10 -20.08
N ALA A 114 7.74 1.59 -18.96
CA ALA A 114 6.68 0.61 -18.90
C ALA A 114 5.36 1.24 -18.44
N ALA A 115 4.25 0.75 -18.98
CA ALA A 115 2.94 1.01 -18.41
C ALA A 115 2.74 0.05 -17.22
N ILE A 116 2.49 0.61 -16.06
CA ILE A 116 2.29 -0.12 -14.80
C ILE A 116 0.94 0.29 -14.17
N GLY A 117 0.44 -0.47 -13.23
CA GLY A 117 -0.83 -0.19 -12.54
C GLY A 117 -0.86 -0.87 -11.18
N LEU A 118 -1.73 -0.39 -10.31
CA LEU A 118 -2.01 -1.05 -9.04
C LEU A 118 -2.78 -2.34 -9.30
N HIS A 119 -2.53 -3.35 -8.48
CA HIS A 119 -3.24 -4.60 -8.53
C HIS A 119 -4.42 -4.56 -7.54
N ASP A 120 -5.65 -4.67 -8.07
CA ASP A 120 -6.89 -4.69 -7.28
C ASP A 120 -6.91 -3.63 -6.15
N PRO A 121 -6.75 -2.33 -6.46
CA PRO A 121 -6.66 -1.30 -5.43
C PRO A 121 -7.92 -1.25 -4.58
N GLN A 122 -7.72 -1.32 -3.27
CA GLN A 122 -8.75 -1.30 -2.25
C GLN A 122 -8.79 0.07 -1.58
N PHE A 123 -9.98 0.56 -1.32
CA PHE A 123 -10.22 1.85 -0.69
C PHE A 123 -11.02 1.65 0.58
N GLU A 124 -10.60 2.24 1.68
CA GLU A 124 -11.26 2.12 2.97
C GLU A 124 -11.14 3.44 3.74
N VAL A 125 -12.22 3.91 4.34
CA VAL A 125 -12.16 5.04 5.28
C VAL A 125 -12.15 4.50 6.70
N VAL A 126 -11.23 5.01 7.52
CA VAL A 126 -11.11 4.64 8.94
C VAL A 126 -11.26 5.88 9.81
N ASP A 127 -12.04 5.77 10.89
CA ASP A 127 -12.24 6.83 11.88
C ASP A 127 -11.30 6.71 13.10
N ASP A 128 -11.41 7.63 14.05
CA ASP A 128 -10.67 7.61 15.33
C ASP A 128 -10.93 6.36 16.19
N ARG A 129 -12.11 5.76 16.03
CA ARG A 129 -12.51 4.56 16.77
C ARG A 129 -12.08 3.28 16.08
N ARG A 130 -11.37 3.41 14.95
CA ARG A 130 -10.96 2.31 14.06
C ARG A 130 -12.15 1.58 13.43
N ASN A 131 -13.30 2.24 13.29
CA ASN A 131 -14.36 1.74 12.43
C ASN A 131 -13.92 1.92 10.97
N SER A 132 -14.27 0.94 10.16
CA SER A 132 -13.91 0.84 8.75
C SER A 132 -15.15 0.95 7.89
N PHE A 133 -15.06 1.76 6.83
CA PHE A 133 -16.14 2.03 5.90
C PHE A 133 -15.67 1.76 4.48
N GLN A 134 -16.43 0.92 3.77
CA GLN A 134 -16.14 0.56 2.39
C GLN A 134 -16.81 1.53 1.41
N PRO A 135 -16.31 1.66 0.19
CA PRO A 135 -16.96 2.43 -0.86
C PRO A 135 -18.35 1.88 -1.19
N ILE A 136 -19.23 2.76 -1.65
CA ILE A 136 -20.55 2.36 -2.14
C ILE A 136 -20.39 1.86 -3.58
N GLU A 137 -20.67 0.58 -3.81
CA GLU A 137 -20.54 -0.06 -5.12
C GLU A 137 -21.37 0.58 -6.21
N ASP A 138 -22.55 1.09 -5.89
CA ASP A 138 -23.52 1.71 -6.81
C ASP A 138 -23.00 2.96 -7.54
N PHE A 139 -21.95 3.59 -7.04
CA PHE A 139 -21.28 4.73 -7.68
C PHE A 139 -19.99 4.32 -8.40
N THR A 140 -19.60 3.06 -8.28
CA THR A 140 -18.43 2.52 -8.97
C THR A 140 -18.83 2.08 -10.38
N VAL A 141 -18.09 2.50 -11.38
CA VAL A 141 -18.24 1.99 -12.75
C VAL A 141 -17.95 0.48 -12.74
N ALA A 142 -18.69 -0.28 -13.56
CA ALA A 142 -18.50 -1.73 -13.63
C ALA A 142 -17.01 -2.11 -13.80
N GLY A 143 -16.50 -2.88 -12.85
CA GLY A 143 -15.08 -3.16 -12.66
C GLY A 143 -14.39 -2.07 -11.81
N ASN A 144 -13.20 -2.36 -11.31
CA ASN A 144 -12.41 -1.39 -10.55
C ASN A 144 -11.73 -0.40 -11.53
N PRO A 145 -12.21 0.86 -11.69
CA PRO A 145 -11.64 1.79 -12.67
C PRO A 145 -10.19 2.16 -12.39
N PHE A 146 -9.72 1.89 -11.17
CA PHE A 146 -8.36 2.15 -10.72
C PHE A 146 -7.39 1.00 -11.05
N GLU A 147 -7.91 -0.18 -11.40
CA GLU A 147 -7.14 -1.32 -11.86
C GLU A 147 -6.85 -1.20 -13.37
N ARG A 148 -6.09 -0.19 -13.74
CA ARG A 148 -5.66 0.03 -15.13
C ARG A 148 -4.18 0.27 -15.23
N LYS A 149 -3.58 -0.16 -16.34
CA LYS A 149 -2.19 0.20 -16.63
C LYS A 149 -2.11 1.67 -17.05
N ILE A 150 -1.29 2.42 -16.36
CA ILE A 150 -1.01 3.82 -16.62
C ILE A 150 0.30 3.92 -17.42
N PRO A 151 0.31 4.61 -18.56
CA PRO A 151 1.53 4.81 -19.33
C PRO A 151 2.64 5.46 -18.49
N ALA A 152 3.89 5.28 -18.91
CA ALA A 152 5.04 5.94 -18.31
C ALA A 152 4.82 7.47 -18.22
N GLY A 153 4.94 8.05 -17.02
CA GLY A 153 4.67 9.46 -16.75
C GLY A 153 3.20 9.88 -16.85
N GLY A 154 2.29 8.92 -17.00
CA GLY A 154 0.86 9.18 -17.11
C GLY A 154 0.14 9.23 -15.76
N SER A 155 -1.14 9.63 -15.79
CA SER A 155 -2.02 9.63 -14.62
C SER A 155 -3.47 9.34 -14.99
N PHE A 156 -4.24 8.92 -13.99
CA PHE A 156 -5.68 8.73 -14.05
C PHE A 156 -6.31 9.31 -12.79
N GLU A 157 -7.48 9.94 -12.93
CA GLU A 157 -8.29 10.40 -11.80
C GLU A 157 -9.65 9.70 -11.83
N GLY A 158 -10.12 9.33 -10.65
CA GLY A 158 -11.44 8.75 -10.44
C GLY A 158 -12.03 9.22 -9.11
N GLU A 159 -13.32 8.99 -8.94
CA GLU A 159 -14.03 9.32 -7.70
C GLU A 159 -14.43 8.04 -6.99
N VAL A 160 -14.27 8.02 -5.67
CA VAL A 160 -14.72 6.96 -4.77
C VAL A 160 -15.70 7.60 -3.79
N VAL A 161 -16.86 6.97 -3.59
CA VAL A 161 -17.92 7.51 -2.74
C VAL A 161 -18.13 6.62 -1.53
N PHE A 162 -18.18 7.24 -0.36
CA PHE A 162 -18.47 6.59 0.93
C PHE A 162 -19.73 7.21 1.56
N ASP A 163 -20.54 6.42 2.25
CA ASP A 163 -21.60 6.93 3.14
C ASP A 163 -21.10 6.81 4.59
N LEU A 164 -20.68 7.94 5.15
CA LEU A 164 -20.08 7.98 6.48
C LEU A 164 -21.06 8.55 7.49
N PRO A 165 -20.99 8.14 8.78
CA PRO A 165 -21.78 8.74 9.84
C PRO A 165 -21.60 10.26 9.87
N SER A 166 -22.68 11.00 10.12
CA SER A 166 -22.63 12.48 10.14
C SER A 166 -21.81 13.05 11.30
N ASP A 167 -21.52 12.24 12.31
CA ASP A 167 -20.69 12.57 13.47
C ASP A 167 -19.28 11.96 13.41
N ILE A 168 -18.87 11.47 12.24
CA ILE A 168 -17.53 10.90 12.04
C ILE A 168 -16.44 11.90 12.40
N LYS A 169 -15.38 11.41 13.04
CA LYS A 169 -14.23 12.21 13.44
C LYS A 169 -12.95 11.68 12.81
N ASN A 170 -12.12 12.61 12.32
CA ASN A 170 -10.86 12.30 11.67
C ASN A 170 -10.98 11.19 10.62
N PRO A 171 -11.86 11.30 9.61
CA PRO A 171 -11.95 10.32 8.54
C PRO A 171 -10.63 10.31 7.76
N ARG A 172 -10.04 9.12 7.63
CA ARG A 172 -8.77 8.91 6.91
C ARG A 172 -8.96 7.85 5.86
N LEU A 173 -8.60 8.14 4.62
CA LEU A 173 -8.64 7.18 3.53
C LEU A 173 -7.37 6.33 3.54
N ASP A 174 -7.55 5.03 3.60
CA ASP A 174 -6.54 4.03 3.30
C ASP A 174 -6.69 3.60 1.83
N ILE A 175 -5.59 3.57 1.11
CA ILE A 175 -5.50 3.02 -0.24
C ILE A 175 -4.45 1.92 -0.19
N ALA A 176 -4.84 0.69 -0.48
CA ALA A 176 -3.96 -0.47 -0.44
C ALA A 176 -4.10 -1.30 -1.72
N GLU A 177 -3.08 -2.06 -2.07
CA GLU A 177 -3.20 -3.08 -3.10
C GLU A 177 -3.91 -4.33 -2.56
N GLY A 178 -4.66 -5.00 -3.43
CA GLY A 178 -5.36 -6.23 -3.12
C GLY A 178 -4.44 -7.42 -2.92
N VAL A 179 -5.03 -8.59 -2.71
CA VAL A 179 -4.28 -9.83 -2.46
C VAL A 179 -3.62 -10.30 -3.75
N GLY A 180 -2.29 -10.26 -3.79
CA GLY A 180 -1.48 -10.71 -4.92
C GLY A 180 -0.08 -11.15 -4.49
N ILE A 181 0.74 -11.53 -5.47
CA ILE A 181 2.12 -11.92 -5.21
C ILE A 181 2.94 -10.72 -4.71
N ASP A 182 2.60 -9.52 -5.18
CA ASP A 182 3.23 -8.27 -4.76
C ASP A 182 3.00 -8.05 -3.26
N LYS A 183 1.77 -8.24 -2.76
CA LYS A 183 1.44 -8.14 -1.34
C LYS A 183 2.23 -9.09 -0.44
N VAL A 184 2.50 -10.30 -0.92
CA VAL A 184 3.34 -11.27 -0.19
C VAL A 184 4.78 -10.76 -0.10
N ILE A 185 5.30 -10.15 -1.17
CA ILE A 185 6.65 -9.58 -1.21
C ILE A 185 6.75 -8.37 -0.29
N GLU A 186 5.79 -7.45 -0.38
CA GLU A 186 5.69 -6.24 0.45
C GLU A 186 5.62 -6.59 1.94
N SER A 187 4.90 -7.65 2.31
CA SER A 187 4.78 -8.06 3.71
C SER A 187 6.11 -8.42 4.37
N VAL A 188 7.14 -8.75 3.60
CA VAL A 188 8.50 -9.06 4.07
C VAL A 188 9.55 -8.00 3.70
N LEU A 189 9.15 -6.92 3.03
CA LEU A 189 10.02 -5.76 2.77
C LEU A 189 10.23 -4.98 4.08
N ILE A 190 11.47 -4.66 4.40
CA ILE A 190 11.77 -3.82 5.56
C ILE A 190 11.39 -2.38 5.25
N ASP A 191 10.65 -1.74 6.15
CA ASP A 191 10.20 -0.36 6.06
C ASP A 191 9.21 -0.08 4.90
N ASP A 192 8.48 -1.10 4.50
CA ASP A 192 7.33 -0.97 3.61
C ASP A 192 6.06 -0.87 4.45
N GLU A 193 5.10 -0.05 4.03
CA GLU A 193 3.86 0.13 4.80
C GLU A 193 2.98 -1.12 4.90
N ASP A 194 3.15 -2.04 3.94
CA ASP A 194 2.48 -3.32 3.90
C ASP A 194 3.27 -4.44 4.57
N SER A 195 4.44 -4.12 5.13
CA SER A 195 5.22 -5.04 5.95
C SER A 195 4.45 -5.51 7.17
N ILE A 196 4.78 -6.71 7.62
CA ILE A 196 4.19 -7.29 8.83
C ILE A 196 4.38 -6.32 10.02
N LEU A 197 3.26 -5.96 10.67
CA LEU A 197 3.19 -5.05 11.83
C LEU A 197 3.60 -3.60 11.56
N HIS A 198 3.87 -3.21 10.33
CA HIS A 198 4.11 -1.82 9.99
C HIS A 198 2.81 -1.01 10.09
N LYS A 199 2.91 0.25 10.50
CA LYS A 199 1.75 1.14 10.55
C LYS A 199 1.50 1.76 9.20
N ARG A 200 0.22 1.93 8.89
CA ARG A 200 -0.23 2.37 7.57
C ARG A 200 -0.13 3.87 7.37
N VAL A 201 0.06 4.24 6.10
CA VAL A 201 0.00 5.61 5.60
C VAL A 201 -1.41 5.87 5.08
N ARG A 202 -2.07 6.94 5.57
CA ARG A 202 -3.46 7.29 5.23
C ARG A 202 -3.58 8.74 4.82
N PHE A 203 -4.60 9.08 4.04
CA PHE A 203 -4.90 10.44 3.64
C PHE A 203 -5.92 11.07 4.60
N ASN A 204 -5.68 12.30 5.05
CA ASN A 204 -6.66 13.07 5.80
C ASN A 204 -7.78 13.55 4.86
N LEU A 205 -9.04 13.29 5.26
CA LEU A 205 -10.21 13.75 4.52
C LEU A 205 -10.88 14.98 5.14
N GLU A 206 -10.42 15.49 6.27
CA GLU A 206 -11.02 16.66 6.94
C GLU A 206 -10.63 18.00 6.30
N GLU A 207 -9.45 18.12 5.72
CA GLU A 207 -8.88 19.40 5.25
C GLU A 207 -9.65 20.07 4.10
N SER A 208 -10.52 19.33 3.42
CA SER A 208 -11.29 19.87 2.27
C SER A 208 -12.56 20.62 2.67
N SER A 209 -13.08 20.42 3.86
CA SER A 209 -14.35 21.04 4.32
C SER A 209 -14.23 22.57 4.51
N ILE A 210 -13.03 23.13 4.54
CA ILE A 210 -12.80 24.57 4.73
C ILE A 210 -12.98 25.38 3.45
N ARG A 211 -12.94 24.76 2.26
CA ARG A 211 -13.10 25.50 0.98
C ARG A 211 -14.53 25.75 0.53
N THR A 212 -15.55 25.14 1.15
CA THR A 212 -16.95 25.29 0.74
C THR A 212 -17.59 26.62 1.21
N GLY A 213 -16.89 27.43 1.96
CA GLY A 213 -17.42 28.65 2.60
C GLY A 213 -17.07 30.00 1.93
N LEU A 214 -16.30 30.03 0.83
CA LEU A 214 -15.73 31.31 0.34
C LEU A 214 -15.95 31.58 -1.15
N ASN A 215 -17.12 31.23 -1.72
CA ASN A 215 -17.58 31.83 -2.96
C ASN A 215 -19.09 32.10 -2.85
N ARG A 216 -19.37 33.32 -2.43
CA ARG A 216 -20.59 34.06 -2.74
C ARG A 216 -20.31 34.98 -3.92
#